data_febb1cc60442d8fed16b783f322e8037
#
_entry.id   febb1cc60442d8fed16b783f322e8037
#
_cell.length_a   1.000
_cell.length_b   1.000
_cell.length_c   1.000
_cell.angle_alpha   90.00
_cell.angle_beta   90.00
_cell.angle_gamma   90.00
#
_symmetry.space_group_name_H-M   'P 1'
#
loop_
_entity.id
_entity.type
_entity.pdbx_description
1 polymer ?
#
loop_
_entity_poly.entity_id
_entity_poly.type
_entity_poly.pdbx_seq_one_letter_code
_entity_poly.pdbx_strand_id
1 'polypeptide(L)'
;EFDGLVENELHRSNPAIRVGIQQRRAISIVPEVLQRFMEKYPDVEVIFRDGNQAELMKMFQEGSVDYIISVCSEEIPDVVRTEIARERVLLALPEHHPAIAHAYQVGNEPYPHLDLRYLDRETFIIPMAGQSMRMTVNRIFQQARIRPGRLIEIGHFDVIMSMVNIGLGIGFNRLGYIHDMQKFEHVRYFFVDHDAYR
;
A
#
# COMPACT_ATOMS: atom_id res chain seq x y z
N GLU A 1 17.35 -15.71 -7.77
CA GLU A 1 17.00 -14.99 -9.03
C GLU A 1 17.43 -13.53 -9.00
N PHE A 2 17.19 -12.79 -7.92
CA PHE A 2 17.61 -11.40 -7.80
C PHE A 2 19.15 -11.23 -7.82
N ASP A 3 19.87 -12.10 -7.13
CA ASP A 3 21.34 -12.09 -7.12
C ASP A 3 21.93 -12.30 -8.53
N GLY A 4 21.37 -13.17 -9.36
CA GLY A 4 21.83 -13.38 -10.72
C GLY A 4 21.59 -12.20 -11.67
N LEU A 5 20.58 -11.36 -11.40
CA LEU A 5 20.31 -10.13 -12.15
C LEU A 5 21.31 -9.04 -11.78
N VAL A 6 21.64 -8.94 -10.50
CA VAL A 6 22.66 -8.00 -10.00
C VAL A 6 24.06 -8.37 -10.51
N GLU A 7 24.41 -9.67 -10.57
CA GLU A 7 25.68 -10.14 -11.14
C GLU A 7 25.83 -9.76 -12.61
N ASN A 8 24.76 -9.79 -13.41
CA ASN A 8 24.79 -9.34 -14.82
C ASN A 8 25.04 -7.83 -14.95
N GLU A 9 24.54 -7.01 -14.04
CA GLU A 9 24.77 -5.56 -14.05
C GLU A 9 26.18 -5.19 -13.57
N LEU A 10 26.76 -5.95 -12.65
CA LEU A 10 28.13 -5.74 -12.13
C LEU A 10 29.23 -5.88 -13.21
N HIS A 11 28.93 -6.51 -14.34
CA HIS A 11 29.86 -6.60 -15.49
C HIS A 11 29.86 -5.35 -16.38
N ARG A 12 29.02 -4.36 -16.12
CA ARG A 12 29.03 -3.06 -16.82
C ARG A 12 30.06 -2.14 -16.18
N SER A 13 30.62 -1.24 -16.97
CA SER A 13 31.65 -0.29 -16.54
C SER A 13 31.14 0.76 -15.52
N ASN A 14 29.83 0.85 -15.29
CA ASN A 14 29.20 1.68 -14.28
C ASN A 14 27.84 1.05 -13.92
N PRO A 15 27.80 0.06 -13.04
CA PRO A 15 26.56 -0.66 -12.73
C PRO A 15 25.59 0.26 -11.96
N ALA A 16 24.46 0.53 -12.57
CA ALA A 16 23.38 1.29 -11.98
C ALA A 16 22.07 0.52 -12.06
N ILE A 17 21.34 0.42 -10.97
CA ILE A 17 20.01 -0.21 -10.92
C ILE A 17 18.97 0.91 -10.73
N ARG A 18 18.02 1.00 -11.68
CA ARG A 18 16.94 2.00 -11.66
C ARG A 18 15.65 1.34 -11.24
N VAL A 19 15.08 1.76 -10.11
CA VAL A 19 13.89 1.17 -9.50
C VAL A 19 12.75 2.16 -9.46
N GLY A 20 11.64 1.82 -10.12
CA GLY A 20 10.38 2.53 -10.02
C GLY A 20 9.58 2.04 -8.82
N ILE A 21 9.12 2.98 -7.96
CA ILE A 21 8.36 2.62 -6.76
C ILE A 21 7.38 3.73 -6.40
N GLN A 22 6.21 3.37 -5.89
CA GLN A 22 5.27 4.36 -5.40
C GLN A 22 5.82 5.04 -4.14
N GLN A 23 5.74 6.38 -4.06
CA GLN A 23 6.34 7.19 -2.99
C GLN A 23 6.04 6.64 -1.58
N ARG A 24 4.78 6.36 -1.29
CA ARG A 24 4.40 5.85 0.05
C ARG A 24 5.03 4.50 0.38
N ARG A 25 5.15 3.64 -0.63
CA ARG A 25 5.81 2.34 -0.49
C ARG A 25 7.33 2.51 -0.32
N ALA A 26 7.91 3.48 -1.01
CA ALA A 26 9.33 3.78 -0.88
C ALA A 26 9.72 4.13 0.57
N ILE A 27 8.91 4.92 1.26
CA ILE A 27 9.14 5.31 2.66
C ILE A 27 9.25 4.07 3.56
N SER A 28 8.43 3.05 3.34
CA SER A 28 8.40 1.83 4.17
C SER A 28 9.49 0.83 3.83
N ILE A 29 9.93 0.76 2.58
CA ILE A 29 10.79 -0.35 2.11
C ILE A 29 12.21 0.11 1.84
N VAL A 30 12.38 1.26 1.18
CA VAL A 30 13.70 1.64 0.63
C VAL A 30 14.78 1.79 1.69
N PRO A 31 14.56 2.44 2.86
CA PRO A 31 15.65 2.68 3.79
C PRO A 31 16.33 1.38 4.26
N GLU A 32 15.55 0.39 4.68
CA GLU A 32 16.07 -0.87 5.19
C GLU A 32 16.68 -1.75 4.08
N VAL A 33 15.98 -1.85 2.95
CA VAL A 33 16.45 -2.66 1.83
C VAL A 33 17.71 -2.06 1.21
N LEU A 34 17.76 -0.73 1.04
CA LEU A 34 18.92 -0.06 0.47
C LEU A 34 20.14 -0.18 1.37
N GLN A 35 19.98 -0.05 2.68
CA GLN A 35 21.08 -0.23 3.62
C GLN A 35 21.73 -1.62 3.44
N ARG A 36 20.94 -2.68 3.49
CA ARG A 36 21.43 -4.06 3.31
C ARG A 36 22.02 -4.31 1.92
N PHE A 37 21.44 -3.67 0.90
CA PHE A 37 21.94 -3.78 -0.47
C PHE A 37 23.31 -3.15 -0.62
N MET A 38 23.52 -1.93 -0.10
CA MET A 38 24.80 -1.22 -0.15
C MET A 38 25.91 -1.91 0.65
N GLU A 39 25.57 -2.61 1.73
CA GLU A 39 26.52 -3.45 2.48
C GLU A 39 27.06 -4.60 1.61
N LYS A 40 26.20 -5.19 0.77
CA LYS A 40 26.58 -6.33 -0.09
C LYS A 40 27.18 -5.89 -1.43
N TYR A 41 26.73 -4.77 -1.97
CA TYR A 41 27.08 -4.27 -3.30
C TYR A 41 27.46 -2.78 -3.26
N PRO A 42 28.60 -2.43 -2.65
CA PRO A 42 28.97 -1.03 -2.40
C PRO A 42 29.25 -0.22 -3.67
N ASP A 43 29.63 -0.87 -4.76
CA ASP A 43 29.99 -0.22 -6.03
C ASP A 43 28.80 -0.07 -7.00
N VAL A 44 27.59 -0.49 -6.61
CA VAL A 44 26.39 -0.39 -7.43
C VAL A 44 25.62 0.87 -7.12
N GLU A 45 25.44 1.75 -8.10
CA GLU A 45 24.56 2.90 -7.98
C GLU A 45 23.08 2.44 -7.98
N VAL A 46 22.25 2.95 -7.06
CA VAL A 46 20.82 2.69 -7.04
C VAL A 46 20.05 3.99 -7.22
N ILE A 47 19.20 4.03 -8.24
CA ILE A 47 18.40 5.19 -8.59
C ILE A 47 16.92 4.86 -8.41
N PHE A 48 16.24 5.56 -7.51
CA PHE A 48 14.80 5.42 -7.34
C PHE A 48 14.05 6.48 -8.15
N ARG A 49 12.94 6.06 -8.76
CA ARG A 49 11.97 6.92 -9.42
C ARG A 49 10.60 6.68 -8.80
N ASP A 50 9.93 7.73 -8.41
CA ASP A 50 8.57 7.67 -7.88
C ASP A 50 7.53 8.02 -8.95
N GLY A 51 6.33 7.47 -8.76
CA GLY A 51 5.20 7.71 -9.66
C GLY A 51 3.99 6.88 -9.25
N ASN A 52 2.86 7.17 -9.88
CA ASN A 52 1.70 6.30 -9.79
C ASN A 52 1.88 5.04 -10.68
N GLN A 53 0.94 4.11 -10.60
CA GLN A 53 1.04 2.82 -11.33
C GLN A 53 1.24 3.00 -12.84
N ALA A 54 0.50 3.93 -13.47
CA ALA A 54 0.57 4.15 -14.91
C ALA A 54 1.89 4.81 -15.32
N GLU A 55 2.37 5.77 -14.53
CA GLU A 55 3.66 6.44 -14.74
C GLU A 55 4.82 5.46 -14.61
N LEU A 56 4.82 4.63 -13.57
CA LEU A 56 5.86 3.61 -13.36
C LEU A 56 5.87 2.59 -14.50
N MET A 57 4.70 2.16 -14.96
CA MET A 57 4.59 1.24 -16.10
C MET A 57 5.13 1.88 -17.39
N LYS A 58 4.82 3.15 -17.62
CA LYS A 58 5.37 3.89 -18.75
C LYS A 58 6.89 3.98 -18.68
N MET A 59 7.45 4.35 -17.52
CA MET A 59 8.90 4.40 -17.32
C MET A 59 9.58 3.05 -17.59
N PHE A 60 8.95 1.96 -17.21
CA PHE A 60 9.43 0.61 -17.45
C PHE A 60 9.42 0.26 -18.94
N GLN A 61 8.33 0.55 -19.64
CA GLN A 61 8.21 0.32 -21.08
C GLN A 61 9.20 1.17 -21.89
N GLU A 62 9.51 2.37 -21.44
CA GLU A 62 10.51 3.27 -22.04
C GLU A 62 11.96 2.94 -21.64
N GLY A 63 12.19 1.93 -20.77
CA GLY A 63 13.50 1.57 -20.26
C GLY A 63 14.13 2.61 -19.32
N SER A 64 13.33 3.52 -18.77
CA SER A 64 13.79 4.53 -17.81
C SER A 64 14.01 3.95 -16.42
N VAL A 65 13.38 2.81 -16.10
CA VAL A 65 13.60 1.98 -14.92
C VAL A 65 13.77 0.52 -15.33
N ASP A 66 14.57 -0.22 -14.57
CA ASP A 66 14.87 -1.63 -14.81
C ASP A 66 13.88 -2.54 -14.07
N TYR A 67 13.37 -2.06 -12.94
CA TYR A 67 12.43 -2.78 -12.07
C TYR A 67 11.33 -1.85 -11.59
N ILE A 68 10.16 -2.45 -11.30
CA ILE A 68 9.05 -1.75 -10.64
C ILE A 68 8.64 -2.53 -9.39
N ILE A 69 8.56 -1.85 -8.25
CA ILE A 69 7.95 -2.37 -7.03
C ILE A 69 6.55 -1.76 -6.89
N SER A 70 5.52 -2.56 -7.16
CA SER A 70 4.15 -2.09 -7.15
C SER A 70 3.15 -3.19 -6.74
N VAL A 71 1.90 -2.80 -6.54
CA VAL A 71 0.79 -3.75 -6.43
C VAL A 71 0.27 -4.01 -7.84
N CYS A 72 0.48 -5.21 -8.34
CA CYS A 72 -0.02 -5.61 -9.65
C CYS A 72 -0.87 -6.87 -9.50
N SER A 73 -2.12 -6.79 -9.91
CA SER A 73 -3.06 -7.93 -9.94
C SER A 73 -3.24 -8.50 -11.35
N GLU A 74 -2.75 -7.81 -12.38
CA GLU A 74 -2.93 -8.19 -13.78
C GLU A 74 -1.62 -8.75 -14.35
N GLU A 75 -1.74 -9.77 -15.20
CA GLU A 75 -0.61 -10.25 -15.99
C GLU A 75 -0.29 -9.23 -17.08
N ILE A 76 0.99 -8.88 -17.17
CA ILE A 76 1.50 -7.98 -18.21
C ILE A 76 2.34 -8.83 -19.15
N PRO A 77 2.02 -8.88 -20.43
CA PRO A 77 2.82 -9.61 -21.40
C PRO A 77 4.30 -9.19 -21.37
N ASP A 78 5.19 -10.15 -21.53
CA ASP A 78 6.64 -9.97 -21.60
C ASP A 78 7.30 -9.35 -20.35
N VAL A 79 6.60 -9.36 -19.21
CA VAL A 79 7.13 -8.89 -17.93
C VAL A 79 7.27 -10.05 -16.95
N VAL A 80 8.48 -10.26 -16.44
CA VAL A 80 8.73 -11.20 -15.35
C VAL A 80 8.25 -10.58 -14.04
N ARG A 81 7.37 -11.29 -13.34
CA ARG A 81 6.80 -10.84 -12.07
C ARG A 81 7.13 -11.81 -10.95
N THR A 82 7.61 -11.27 -9.85
CA THR A 82 7.86 -12.01 -8.62
C THR A 82 7.02 -11.40 -7.48
N GLU A 83 6.23 -12.23 -6.81
CA GLU A 83 5.51 -11.82 -5.59
C GLU A 83 6.53 -11.76 -4.44
N ILE A 84 6.73 -10.57 -3.88
CA ILE A 84 7.66 -10.36 -2.78
C ILE A 84 6.97 -10.32 -1.41
N ALA A 85 5.70 -9.92 -1.36
CA ALA A 85 4.91 -9.89 -0.13
C ALA A 85 3.41 -9.80 -0.45
N ARG A 86 2.60 -10.21 0.52
CA ARG A 86 1.15 -9.95 0.54
C ARG A 86 0.83 -8.98 1.66
N GLU A 87 0.10 -7.93 1.34
CA GLU A 87 -0.29 -6.91 2.30
C GLU A 87 -1.78 -7.01 2.61
N ARG A 88 -2.10 -6.98 3.89
CA ARG A 88 -3.49 -6.88 4.35
C ARG A 88 -3.93 -5.42 4.42
N VAL A 89 -5.19 -5.20 4.07
CA VAL A 89 -5.84 -3.90 4.20
C VAL A 89 -6.57 -3.83 5.53
N LEU A 90 -6.45 -2.70 6.19
CA LEU A 90 -7.11 -2.39 7.45
C LEU A 90 -8.09 -1.24 7.27
N LEU A 91 -9.20 -1.33 7.99
CA LEU A 91 -10.06 -0.20 8.27
C LEU A 91 -9.41 0.72 9.29
N ALA A 92 -9.57 2.01 9.12
CA ALA A 92 -9.17 3.03 10.06
C ALA A 92 -10.43 3.82 10.48
N LEU A 93 -10.81 3.70 11.75
CA LEU A 93 -11.96 4.38 12.34
C LEU A 93 -11.51 5.40 13.37
N PRO A 94 -12.26 6.51 13.54
CA PRO A 94 -12.14 7.35 14.74
C PRO A 94 -12.38 6.52 16.01
N GLU A 95 -11.62 6.77 17.06
CA GLU A 95 -11.64 5.93 18.28
C GLU A 95 -12.99 5.82 19.01
N HIS A 96 -13.88 6.78 18.79
CA HIS A 96 -15.22 6.79 19.39
C HIS A 96 -16.33 6.37 18.42
N HIS A 97 -15.96 5.78 17.27
CA HIS A 97 -16.94 5.36 16.26
C HIS A 97 -17.83 4.22 16.83
N PRO A 98 -19.18 4.33 16.74
CA PRO A 98 -20.09 3.36 17.35
C PRO A 98 -19.87 1.91 16.87
N ALA A 99 -19.48 1.71 15.63
CA ALA A 99 -19.24 0.38 15.07
C ALA A 99 -18.12 -0.39 15.76
N ILE A 100 -17.23 0.28 16.50
CA ILE A 100 -16.15 -0.38 17.26
C ILE A 100 -16.70 -1.38 18.30
N ALA A 101 -17.91 -1.13 18.82
CA ALA A 101 -18.58 -2.06 19.74
C ALA A 101 -18.87 -3.44 19.12
N HIS A 102 -18.84 -3.57 17.80
CA HIS A 102 -19.05 -4.81 17.05
C HIS A 102 -17.75 -5.50 16.62
N ALA A 103 -16.60 -4.92 16.98
CA ALA A 103 -15.32 -5.53 16.68
C ALA A 103 -15.08 -6.78 17.53
N TYR A 104 -14.40 -7.77 16.97
CA TYR A 104 -14.07 -9.01 17.64
C TYR A 104 -12.65 -9.48 17.34
N GLN A 105 -12.04 -10.19 18.28
CA GLN A 105 -10.67 -10.68 18.15
C GLN A 105 -10.66 -12.06 17.51
N VAL A 106 -9.74 -12.28 16.59
CA VAL A 106 -9.49 -13.59 15.96
C VAL A 106 -8.10 -14.06 16.39
N GLY A 107 -8.05 -15.11 17.22
CA GLY A 107 -6.79 -15.67 17.69
C GLY A 107 -5.82 -14.61 18.25
N ASN A 108 -4.56 -14.67 17.83
CA ASN A 108 -3.50 -13.73 18.23
C ASN A 108 -3.22 -12.67 17.16
N GLU A 109 -4.16 -12.36 16.29
CA GLU A 109 -3.96 -11.31 15.29
C GLU A 109 -3.72 -9.94 15.94
N PRO A 110 -2.86 -9.08 15.32
CA PRO A 110 -2.45 -7.81 15.93
C PRO A 110 -3.58 -6.77 15.99
N TYR A 111 -4.61 -6.93 15.19
CA TYR A 111 -5.79 -6.06 15.16
C TYR A 111 -7.07 -6.89 15.20
N PRO A 112 -8.13 -6.38 15.85
CA PRO A 112 -9.44 -7.01 15.82
C PRO A 112 -10.05 -6.92 14.43
N HIS A 113 -11.08 -7.71 14.19
CA HIS A 113 -11.87 -7.71 12.96
C HIS A 113 -13.12 -6.86 13.13
N LEU A 114 -13.58 -6.29 12.01
CA LEU A 114 -14.85 -5.57 11.95
C LEU A 114 -15.57 -5.89 10.63
N ASP A 115 -16.84 -6.29 10.74
CA ASP A 115 -17.69 -6.46 9.58
C ASP A 115 -18.09 -5.11 8.99
N LEU A 116 -17.80 -4.93 7.71
CA LEU A 116 -18.10 -3.70 6.97
C LEU A 116 -19.60 -3.35 6.94
N ARG A 117 -20.49 -4.30 7.14
CA ARG A 117 -21.95 -4.06 7.17
C ARG A 117 -22.36 -3.05 8.25
N TYR A 118 -21.60 -2.94 9.31
CA TYR A 118 -21.81 -1.92 10.35
C TYR A 118 -21.42 -0.50 9.91
N LEU A 119 -20.85 -0.35 8.72
CA LEU A 119 -20.37 0.92 8.16
C LEU A 119 -21.16 1.33 6.89
N ASP A 120 -22.30 0.70 6.62
CA ASP A 120 -23.16 1.11 5.50
C ASP A 120 -23.68 2.54 5.72
N ARG A 121 -23.69 3.35 4.65
CA ARG A 121 -24.10 4.77 4.68
C ARG A 121 -23.19 5.71 5.46
N GLU A 122 -22.08 5.27 5.96
CA GLU A 122 -21.07 6.12 6.62
C GLU A 122 -20.31 7.00 5.63
N THR A 123 -19.59 7.98 6.15
CA THR A 123 -18.67 8.83 5.37
C THR A 123 -17.32 8.12 5.26
N PHE A 124 -16.87 7.88 4.04
CA PHE A 124 -15.54 7.32 3.77
C PHE A 124 -14.60 8.34 3.14
N ILE A 125 -13.37 8.37 3.62
CA ILE A 125 -12.26 9.15 3.09
C ILE A 125 -11.33 8.19 2.36
N ILE A 126 -11.25 8.31 1.04
CA ILE A 126 -10.62 7.32 0.18
C ILE A 126 -9.58 7.94 -0.75
N PRO A 127 -8.62 7.15 -1.24
CA PRO A 127 -7.65 7.61 -2.22
C PRO A 127 -8.31 8.05 -3.53
N MET A 128 -7.69 9.00 -4.22
CA MET A 128 -8.13 9.45 -5.55
C MET A 128 -8.09 8.32 -6.57
N ALA A 129 -8.88 8.47 -7.64
CA ALA A 129 -8.83 7.56 -8.79
C ALA A 129 -7.40 7.47 -9.36
N GLY A 130 -7.05 6.28 -9.88
CA GLY A 130 -5.70 6.00 -10.40
C GLY A 130 -4.68 5.52 -9.35
N GLN A 131 -4.97 5.62 -8.07
CA GLN A 131 -4.13 5.06 -7.02
C GLN A 131 -4.47 3.57 -6.78
N SER A 132 -3.45 2.73 -6.54
CA SER A 132 -3.64 1.28 -6.35
C SER A 132 -4.56 0.94 -5.17
N MET A 133 -4.51 1.72 -4.11
CA MET A 133 -5.39 1.53 -2.96
C MET A 133 -6.86 1.86 -3.28
N ARG A 134 -7.13 2.79 -4.19
CA ARG A 134 -8.50 3.10 -4.63
C ARG A 134 -9.16 1.88 -5.28
N MET A 135 -8.43 1.16 -6.13
CA MET A 135 -8.95 -0.06 -6.77
C MET A 135 -9.29 -1.11 -5.71
N THR A 136 -8.44 -1.28 -4.70
CA THR A 136 -8.68 -2.18 -3.59
C THR A 136 -9.93 -1.79 -2.79
N VAL A 137 -10.07 -0.51 -2.44
CA VAL A 137 -11.24 0.01 -1.70
C VAL A 137 -12.53 -0.18 -2.49
N ASN A 138 -12.53 0.11 -3.79
CA ASN A 138 -13.70 -0.12 -4.65
C ASN A 138 -14.13 -1.59 -4.68
N ARG A 139 -13.15 -2.51 -4.75
CA ARG A 139 -13.41 -3.96 -4.68
C ARG A 139 -14.01 -4.36 -3.32
N ILE A 140 -13.47 -3.80 -2.23
CA ILE A 140 -13.98 -4.02 -0.88
C ILE A 140 -15.46 -3.60 -0.79
N PHE A 141 -15.81 -2.39 -1.23
CA PHE A 141 -17.19 -1.91 -1.23
C PHE A 141 -18.12 -2.80 -2.04
N GLN A 142 -17.67 -3.21 -3.23
CA GLN A 142 -18.46 -4.07 -4.11
C GLN A 142 -18.73 -5.44 -3.48
N GLN A 143 -17.70 -6.09 -2.94
CA GLN A 143 -17.81 -7.43 -2.36
C GLN A 143 -18.60 -7.43 -1.05
N ALA A 144 -18.37 -6.43 -0.19
CA ALA A 144 -19.14 -6.27 1.05
C ALA A 144 -20.54 -5.67 0.83
N ARG A 145 -20.87 -5.26 -0.41
CA ARG A 145 -22.13 -4.58 -0.78
C ARG A 145 -22.40 -3.32 0.03
N ILE A 146 -21.34 -2.60 0.39
CA ILE A 146 -21.42 -1.34 1.11
C ILE A 146 -21.74 -0.20 0.15
N ARG A 147 -22.63 0.68 0.59
CA ARG A 147 -22.99 1.92 -0.10
C ARG A 147 -22.60 3.11 0.77
N PRO A 148 -21.44 3.73 0.51
CA PRO A 148 -21.05 4.93 1.25
C PRO A 148 -22.14 6.02 1.19
N GLY A 149 -22.43 6.65 2.33
CA GLY A 149 -23.33 7.79 2.37
C GLY A 149 -22.67 9.03 1.79
N ARG A 150 -21.35 9.20 2.03
CA ARG A 150 -20.51 10.22 1.45
C ARG A 150 -19.15 9.66 1.12
N LEU A 151 -18.56 10.09 0.00
CA LEU A 151 -17.16 9.84 -0.34
C LEU A 151 -16.39 11.17 -0.37
N ILE A 152 -15.24 11.18 0.30
CA ILE A 152 -14.25 12.26 0.26
C ILE A 152 -12.99 11.69 -0.38
N GLU A 153 -12.57 12.24 -1.51
CA GLU A 153 -11.41 11.74 -2.26
C GLU A 153 -10.18 12.60 -1.98
N ILE A 154 -9.09 11.98 -1.54
CA ILE A 154 -7.85 12.66 -1.14
C ILE A 154 -6.65 11.98 -1.80
N GLY A 155 -5.74 12.78 -2.38
CA GLY A 155 -4.54 12.29 -3.06
C GLY A 155 -3.43 11.78 -2.14
N HIS A 156 -3.40 12.22 -0.88
CA HIS A 156 -2.32 11.92 0.06
C HIS A 156 -2.81 11.07 1.23
N PHE A 157 -2.14 9.96 1.45
CA PHE A 157 -2.51 8.96 2.46
C PHE A 157 -2.47 9.51 3.89
N ASP A 158 -1.44 10.29 4.21
CA ASP A 158 -1.29 10.88 5.55
C ASP A 158 -2.41 11.89 5.86
N VAL A 159 -2.91 12.59 4.82
CA VAL A 159 -4.08 13.48 4.96
C VAL A 159 -5.35 12.68 5.25
N ILE A 160 -5.55 11.54 4.58
CA ILE A 160 -6.67 10.63 4.88
C ILE A 160 -6.64 10.24 6.36
N MET A 161 -5.49 9.78 6.86
CA MET A 161 -5.37 9.36 8.25
C MET A 161 -5.54 10.51 9.24
N SER A 162 -5.06 11.71 8.91
CA SER A 162 -5.28 12.92 9.71
C SER A 162 -6.78 13.26 9.81
N MET A 163 -7.52 13.13 8.72
CA MET A 163 -8.97 13.37 8.69
C MET A 163 -9.74 12.32 9.50
N VAL A 164 -9.32 11.05 9.44
CA VAL A 164 -9.89 9.99 10.31
C VAL A 164 -9.61 10.31 11.77
N ASN A 165 -8.39 10.75 12.11
CA ASN A 165 -7.98 11.07 13.47
C ASN A 165 -8.81 12.17 14.12
N ILE A 166 -9.32 13.12 13.34
CA ILE A 166 -10.21 14.20 13.82
C ILE A 166 -11.70 13.88 13.66
N GLY A 167 -12.05 12.63 13.32
CA GLY A 167 -13.43 12.16 13.28
C GLY A 167 -14.25 12.53 12.04
N LEU A 168 -13.63 12.93 10.92
CA LEU A 168 -14.35 13.34 9.70
C LEU A 168 -14.91 12.16 8.88
N GLY A 169 -14.48 10.94 9.16
CA GLY A 169 -14.95 9.75 8.47
C GLY A 169 -14.05 8.54 8.68
N ILE A 170 -14.28 7.52 7.88
CA ILE A 170 -13.63 6.22 7.93
C ILE A 170 -12.65 6.13 6.76
N GLY A 171 -11.46 5.59 7.02
CA GLY A 171 -10.45 5.36 6.00
C GLY A 171 -10.02 3.90 5.88
N PHE A 172 -9.11 3.67 4.95
CA PHE A 172 -8.42 2.38 4.82
C PHE A 172 -6.92 2.62 4.88
N ASN A 173 -6.18 1.65 5.41
CA ASN A 173 -4.72 1.67 5.45
C ASN A 173 -4.17 0.30 5.06
N ARG A 174 -2.88 0.22 4.80
CA ARG A 174 -2.16 -1.05 4.63
C ARG A 174 -1.41 -1.37 5.91
N LEU A 175 -1.41 -2.65 6.28
CA LEU A 175 -0.71 -3.09 7.49
C LEU A 175 0.77 -2.65 7.48
N GLY A 176 1.45 -2.77 6.36
CA GLY A 176 2.85 -2.36 6.21
C GLY A 176 3.10 -0.85 6.35
N TYR A 177 2.08 0.00 6.23
CA TYR A 177 2.24 1.45 6.36
C TYR A 177 2.06 1.97 7.78
N ILE A 178 1.41 1.19 8.67
CA ILE A 178 1.08 1.65 10.02
C ILE A 178 2.34 1.88 10.86
N HIS A 179 3.36 1.05 10.68
CA HIS A 179 4.61 1.14 11.45
C HIS A 179 5.41 2.40 11.13
N ASP A 180 5.31 2.90 9.89
CA ASP A 180 6.12 4.01 9.38
C ASP A 180 5.36 5.34 9.34
N MET A 181 4.07 5.32 9.68
CA MET A 181 3.25 6.52 9.75
C MET A 181 3.35 7.18 11.13
N GLN A 182 3.15 8.50 11.16
CA GLN A 182 2.91 9.20 12.40
C GLN A 182 1.82 8.47 13.21
N LYS A 183 2.05 8.26 14.50
CA LYS A 183 1.04 7.66 15.37
C LYS A 183 -0.16 8.59 15.48
N PHE A 184 -1.30 8.14 15.01
CA PHE A 184 -2.57 8.83 15.16
C PHE A 184 -3.26 8.30 16.43
N GLU A 185 -3.31 9.12 17.47
CA GLU A 185 -3.78 8.70 18.80
C GLU A 185 -5.26 8.31 18.83
N HIS A 186 -6.06 8.97 17.98
CA HIS A 186 -7.52 8.79 17.92
C HIS A 186 -7.98 7.92 16.77
N VAL A 187 -7.07 7.13 16.17
CA VAL A 187 -7.41 6.14 15.13
C VAL A 187 -7.34 4.73 15.69
N ARG A 188 -8.34 3.93 15.39
CA ARG A 188 -8.36 2.48 15.68
C ARG A 188 -8.38 1.70 14.38
N TYR A 189 -7.57 0.65 14.30
CA TYR A 189 -7.41 -0.19 13.11
C TYR A 189 -8.09 -1.54 13.30
N PHE A 190 -8.72 -2.01 12.21
CA PHE A 190 -9.44 -3.29 12.19
C PHE A 190 -9.15 -4.04 10.89
N PHE A 191 -9.03 -5.34 10.97
CA PHE A 191 -9.07 -6.15 9.77
C PHE A 191 -10.47 -6.16 9.19
N VAL A 192 -10.53 -6.10 7.86
CA VAL A 192 -11.80 -6.27 7.13
C VAL A 192 -12.17 -7.75 7.16
N ASP A 193 -13.39 -8.03 7.59
CA ASP A 193 -13.88 -9.38 7.76
C ASP A 193 -14.34 -10.00 6.42
N HIS A 194 -13.38 -10.36 5.59
CA HIS A 194 -13.64 -11.10 4.35
C HIS A 194 -12.35 -11.75 3.83
N ASP A 195 -12.41 -13.03 3.45
CA ASP A 195 -11.26 -13.79 2.94
C ASP A 195 -10.64 -13.21 1.65
N ALA A 196 -11.41 -12.46 0.88
CA ALA A 196 -10.96 -11.83 -0.36
C ALA A 196 -9.97 -10.64 -0.16
N TYR A 197 -9.69 -10.23 1.08
CA TYR A 197 -8.84 -9.08 1.40
C TYR A 197 -7.52 -9.46 2.09
N ARG A 198 -7.23 -10.75 2.09
CA ARG A 198 -5.97 -11.32 2.57
C ARG A 198 -4.89 -11.30 1.51
#